data_3f8baef1093c82eef17faf6fa051d6e5
#
_entry.id   3f8baef1093c82eef17faf6fa051d6e5
#
_cell.length_a   1.000
_cell.length_b   1.000
_cell.length_c   1.000
_cell.angle_alpha   90.00
_cell.angle_beta   90.00
_cell.angle_gamma   90.00
#
_symmetry.space_group_name_H-M   'P 1'
#
loop_
_entity.id
_entity.type
_entity.pdbx_description
1 polymer ?
#
loop_
_entity_poly.entity_id
_entity_poly.type
_entity_poly.pdbx_seq_one_letter_code
_entity_poly.pdbx_strand_id
1 'polypeptide(L)'
;MNKPTPLVDQFQRRITYLRLSVTDRCDLRCTYCMPERMTFLPRREVLSLEELHQMALGFIDRGITKLRLTGGEPLVRRDMLELVHALGRKLGDGLEELTMTTNGTRLADFADDLYAAGMRRINVSLDTLDRGMFETLSRRDSLPQVLEGLAAAKAAGLKVKINTVALKGINEDQLSGLIAWAHGEGFDLTLIEVMPLGEVEGDRIDHYLPLIAVQDTLERDWTLVPSDHRSGGPARYFDVAETGGRLGLITPLTNNFCAGCNRIRVTATGQLYACLGGEERVDLRAALRSDEPERRLSEALDTAMRIKPERHHFAIDERGQSPALARHMSMTGG
;
A
#
# COMPACT_ATOMS: atom_id res chain seq x y z
N MET A 1 17.26 -19.51 -24.03
CA MET A 1 15.91 -18.97 -23.87
C MET A 1 15.97 -17.46 -23.93
N ASN A 2 15.17 -16.82 -24.78
CA ASN A 2 15.12 -15.35 -24.81
C ASN A 2 14.61 -14.86 -23.44
N LYS A 3 15.32 -13.90 -22.83
CA LYS A 3 14.82 -13.25 -21.62
C LYS A 3 13.44 -12.64 -21.90
N PRO A 4 12.44 -12.88 -21.07
CA PRO A 4 11.12 -12.29 -21.26
C PRO A 4 11.21 -10.76 -21.34
N THR A 5 10.40 -10.16 -22.21
CA THR A 5 10.38 -8.72 -22.43
C THR A 5 9.88 -8.01 -21.15
N PRO A 6 10.56 -6.97 -20.65
CA PRO A 6 10.09 -6.20 -19.49
C PRO A 6 8.68 -5.63 -19.72
N LEU A 7 7.93 -5.43 -18.64
CA LEU A 7 6.61 -4.81 -18.67
C LEU A 7 6.76 -3.31 -18.96
N VAL A 8 6.32 -2.89 -20.14
CA VAL A 8 6.30 -1.48 -20.57
C VAL A 8 4.89 -1.17 -21.09
N ASP A 9 4.29 -0.12 -20.58
CA ASP A 9 2.95 0.29 -21.02
C ASP A 9 2.98 1.14 -22.29
N GLN A 10 1.80 1.46 -22.83
CA GLN A 10 1.66 2.26 -24.06
C GLN A 10 2.21 3.70 -23.96
N PHE A 11 2.49 4.18 -22.74
CA PHE A 11 3.09 5.49 -22.45
C PHE A 11 4.59 5.40 -22.16
N GLN A 12 5.24 4.27 -22.50
CA GLN A 12 6.66 3.99 -22.30
C GLN A 12 7.09 3.96 -20.82
N ARG A 13 6.15 3.79 -19.86
CA ARG A 13 6.47 3.62 -18.46
C ARG A 13 6.89 2.17 -18.20
N ARG A 14 8.08 1.98 -17.67
CA ARG A 14 8.55 0.66 -17.24
C ARG A 14 7.93 0.32 -15.88
N ILE A 15 7.23 -0.79 -15.83
CA ILE A 15 6.56 -1.27 -14.62
C ILE A 15 7.51 -2.20 -13.87
N THR A 16 7.93 -1.77 -12.69
CA THR A 16 8.91 -2.46 -11.85
C THR A 16 8.39 -2.78 -10.44
N TYR A 17 7.18 -2.32 -10.12
CA TYR A 17 6.64 -2.42 -8.78
C TYR A 17 5.27 -3.09 -8.76
N LEU A 18 5.20 -4.29 -8.16
CA LEU A 18 3.97 -5.03 -7.91
C LEU A 18 3.47 -4.81 -6.48
N ARG A 19 2.19 -4.48 -6.32
CA ARG A 19 1.46 -4.59 -5.06
C ARG A 19 0.58 -5.83 -5.14
N LEU A 20 0.84 -6.80 -4.28
CA LEU A 20 0.16 -8.10 -4.26
C LEU A 20 -0.68 -8.20 -2.98
N SER A 21 -2.01 -8.12 -3.15
CA SER A 21 -2.94 -8.37 -2.06
C SER A 21 -3.04 -9.87 -1.81
N VAL A 22 -2.77 -10.28 -0.58
CA VAL A 22 -2.77 -11.70 -0.21
C VAL A 22 -4.08 -12.13 0.45
N THR A 23 -4.90 -11.16 0.88
CA THR A 23 -6.21 -11.40 1.52
C THR A 23 -7.06 -10.14 1.44
N ASP A 24 -8.38 -10.30 1.44
CA ASP A 24 -9.34 -9.21 1.65
C ASP A 24 -9.66 -8.98 3.14
N ARG A 25 -9.26 -9.92 4.02
CA ARG A 25 -9.55 -9.88 5.46
C ARG A 25 -8.65 -8.89 6.17
N CYS A 26 -9.23 -8.21 7.15
CA CYS A 26 -8.53 -7.32 8.07
C CYS A 26 -9.13 -7.51 9.46
N ASP A 27 -8.35 -7.33 10.50
CA ASP A 27 -8.78 -7.30 11.90
C ASP A 27 -9.28 -5.92 12.34
N LEU A 28 -8.89 -4.84 11.63
CA LEU A 28 -9.46 -3.50 11.81
C LEU A 28 -10.61 -3.23 10.82
N ARG A 29 -11.37 -2.15 11.08
CA ARG A 29 -12.51 -1.68 10.28
C ARG A 29 -12.46 -0.17 10.08
N CYS A 30 -11.30 0.31 9.55
CA CYS A 30 -11.08 1.76 9.40
C CYS A 30 -12.20 2.42 8.60
N THR A 31 -12.74 3.51 9.13
CA THR A 31 -13.93 4.22 8.64
C THR A 31 -13.80 4.68 7.19
N TYR A 32 -12.61 5.07 6.77
CA TYR A 32 -12.30 5.51 5.40
C TYR A 32 -11.95 4.36 4.43
N CYS A 33 -11.81 3.11 4.93
CA CYS A 33 -11.30 1.97 4.15
C CYS A 33 -12.39 0.95 3.81
N MET A 34 -13.25 0.61 4.78
CA MET A 34 -14.30 -0.40 4.60
C MET A 34 -15.45 -0.19 5.58
N PRO A 35 -16.67 -0.68 5.25
CA PRO A 35 -17.81 -0.64 6.16
C PRO A 35 -17.56 -1.55 7.37
N GLU A 36 -18.25 -1.26 8.49
CA GLU A 36 -18.13 -2.07 9.71
C GLU A 36 -18.54 -3.54 9.47
N ARG A 37 -19.66 -3.74 8.77
CA ARG A 37 -20.17 -5.07 8.40
C ARG A 37 -19.69 -5.49 7.01
N MET A 38 -18.37 -5.71 6.90
CA MET A 38 -17.76 -6.17 5.65
C MET A 38 -18.04 -7.65 5.39
N THR A 39 -18.55 -7.98 4.20
CA THR A 39 -18.64 -9.36 3.72
C THR A 39 -17.34 -9.74 3.03
N PHE A 40 -16.60 -10.68 3.62
CA PHE A 40 -15.36 -11.18 3.06
C PHE A 40 -15.58 -12.32 2.08
N LEU A 41 -14.66 -12.44 1.14
CA LEU A 41 -14.72 -13.48 0.11
C LEU A 41 -14.62 -14.88 0.71
N PRO A 42 -15.34 -15.85 0.15
CA PRO A 42 -15.14 -17.27 0.45
C PRO A 42 -13.70 -17.69 0.15
N ARG A 43 -13.12 -18.56 0.97
CA ARG A 43 -11.74 -19.04 0.78
C ARG A 43 -11.45 -19.58 -0.62
N ARG A 44 -12.41 -20.24 -1.26
CA ARG A 44 -12.28 -20.79 -2.63
C ARG A 44 -12.07 -19.72 -3.71
N GLU A 45 -12.44 -18.47 -3.43
CA GLU A 45 -12.28 -17.35 -4.36
C GLU A 45 -10.93 -16.64 -4.20
N VAL A 46 -10.27 -16.87 -3.08
CA VAL A 46 -8.94 -16.32 -2.79
C VAL A 46 -7.87 -17.28 -3.31
N LEU A 47 -6.85 -16.77 -3.97
CA LEU A 47 -5.71 -17.57 -4.43
C LEU A 47 -4.99 -18.27 -3.27
N SER A 48 -4.47 -19.48 -3.49
CA SER A 48 -3.61 -20.16 -2.54
C SER A 48 -2.26 -19.43 -2.40
N LEU A 49 -1.44 -19.80 -1.41
CA LEU A 49 -0.09 -19.21 -1.26
C LEU A 49 0.82 -19.64 -2.40
N GLU A 50 0.65 -20.86 -2.90
CA GLU A 50 1.38 -21.40 -4.04
C GLU A 50 1.01 -20.66 -5.33
N GLU A 51 -0.28 -20.39 -5.57
CA GLU A 51 -0.74 -19.59 -6.71
C GLU A 51 -0.20 -18.15 -6.65
N LEU A 52 -0.19 -17.53 -5.46
CA LEU A 52 0.40 -16.20 -5.25
C LEU A 52 1.90 -16.21 -5.49
N HIS A 53 2.61 -17.26 -5.05
CA HIS A 53 4.04 -17.42 -5.29
C HIS A 53 4.34 -17.58 -6.78
N GLN A 54 3.65 -18.52 -7.47
CA GLN A 54 3.81 -18.73 -8.91
C GLN A 54 3.54 -17.45 -9.71
N MET A 55 2.48 -16.73 -9.36
CA MET A 55 2.16 -15.44 -9.96
C MET A 55 3.30 -14.42 -9.77
N ALA A 56 3.81 -14.30 -8.54
CA ALA A 56 4.90 -13.38 -8.22
C ALA A 56 6.18 -13.70 -9.02
N LEU A 57 6.50 -14.98 -9.20
CA LEU A 57 7.62 -15.41 -10.04
C LEU A 57 7.44 -14.95 -11.49
N GLY A 58 6.26 -15.15 -12.08
CA GLY A 58 5.97 -14.68 -13.42
C GLY A 58 6.13 -13.16 -13.59
N PHE A 59 5.81 -12.38 -12.56
CA PHE A 59 6.06 -10.93 -12.54
C PHE A 59 7.56 -10.59 -12.44
N ILE A 60 8.29 -11.29 -11.58
CA ILE A 60 9.74 -11.10 -11.40
C ILE A 60 10.46 -11.40 -12.73
N ASP A 61 10.11 -12.48 -13.41
CA ASP A 61 10.65 -12.85 -14.71
C ASP A 61 10.39 -11.78 -15.78
N ARG A 62 9.30 -11.02 -15.64
CA ARG A 62 8.93 -9.89 -16.51
C ARG A 62 9.47 -8.54 -16.04
N GLY A 63 10.42 -8.52 -15.08
CA GLY A 63 11.17 -7.33 -14.67
C GLY A 63 10.54 -6.53 -13.51
N ILE A 64 9.64 -7.12 -12.74
CA ILE A 64 9.26 -6.58 -11.43
C ILE A 64 10.42 -6.81 -10.46
N THR A 65 11.02 -5.72 -9.99
CA THR A 65 12.14 -5.76 -9.03
C THR A 65 11.71 -5.43 -7.61
N LYS A 66 10.51 -4.86 -7.43
CA LYS A 66 9.96 -4.53 -6.14
C LYS A 66 8.58 -5.17 -5.95
N LEU A 67 8.45 -5.95 -4.87
CA LEU A 67 7.20 -6.58 -4.49
C LEU A 67 6.75 -6.12 -3.11
N ARG A 68 5.49 -5.66 -3.02
CA ARG A 68 4.86 -5.29 -1.76
C ARG A 68 3.68 -6.19 -1.48
N LEU A 69 3.76 -6.92 -0.38
CA LEU A 69 2.65 -7.69 0.16
C LEU A 69 1.69 -6.74 0.86
N THR A 70 0.41 -6.88 0.54
CA THR A 70 -0.69 -6.07 1.07
C THR A 70 -1.92 -6.95 1.28
N GLY A 71 -3.06 -6.31 1.46
CA GLY A 71 -4.37 -6.97 1.56
C GLY A 71 -5.35 -6.05 2.24
N GLY A 72 -6.27 -6.62 2.98
CA GLY A 72 -6.79 -5.99 4.17
C GLY A 72 -5.62 -5.88 5.16
N GLU A 73 -5.38 -6.95 5.96
CA GLU A 73 -4.16 -7.06 6.75
C GLU A 73 -3.43 -8.35 6.35
N PRO A 74 -2.22 -8.28 5.77
CA PRO A 74 -1.51 -9.47 5.30
C PRO A 74 -1.16 -10.45 6.43
N LEU A 75 -0.87 -9.97 7.64
CA LEU A 75 -0.46 -10.80 8.77
C LEU A 75 -1.62 -11.57 9.43
N VAL A 76 -2.88 -11.33 9.06
CA VAL A 76 -4.00 -12.19 9.47
C VAL A 76 -4.16 -13.41 8.57
N ARG A 77 -3.48 -13.44 7.41
CA ARG A 77 -3.52 -14.61 6.54
C ARG A 77 -2.72 -15.75 7.17
N ARG A 78 -3.38 -16.90 7.32
CA ARG A 78 -2.73 -18.11 7.81
C ARG A 78 -1.55 -18.50 6.92
N ASP A 79 -0.48 -18.99 7.54
CA ASP A 79 0.73 -19.51 6.89
C ASP A 79 1.44 -18.48 5.99
N MET A 80 1.22 -17.15 6.25
CA MET A 80 1.75 -16.06 5.45
C MET A 80 3.28 -16.06 5.37
N LEU A 81 3.97 -16.52 6.43
CA LEU A 81 5.44 -16.60 6.47
C LEU A 81 6.00 -17.55 5.41
N GLU A 82 5.27 -18.61 5.02
CA GLU A 82 5.69 -19.52 3.96
C GLU A 82 5.88 -18.75 2.63
N LEU A 83 4.91 -17.90 2.29
CA LEU A 83 5.00 -17.05 1.10
C LEU A 83 6.12 -16.02 1.22
N VAL A 84 6.26 -15.40 2.41
CA VAL A 84 7.32 -14.40 2.65
C VAL A 84 8.70 -15.02 2.48
N HIS A 85 8.96 -16.19 3.08
CA HIS A 85 10.24 -16.89 2.93
C HIS A 85 10.48 -17.36 1.49
N ALA A 86 9.43 -17.84 0.80
CA ALA A 86 9.53 -18.26 -0.59
C ALA A 86 9.94 -17.10 -1.51
N LEU A 87 9.34 -15.92 -1.33
CA LEU A 87 9.68 -14.71 -2.07
C LEU A 87 11.03 -14.12 -1.64
N GLY A 88 11.36 -14.21 -0.35
CA GLY A 88 12.65 -13.77 0.20
C GLY A 88 13.85 -14.44 -0.48
N ARG A 89 13.71 -15.72 -0.86
CA ARG A 89 14.75 -16.44 -1.63
C ARG A 89 15.02 -15.87 -3.04
N LYS A 90 14.12 -14.99 -3.54
CA LYS A 90 14.30 -14.29 -4.81
C LYS A 90 15.04 -12.96 -4.70
N LEU A 91 15.33 -12.51 -3.49
CA LEU A 91 16.15 -11.33 -3.28
C LEU A 91 17.57 -11.54 -3.81
N GLY A 92 17.99 -10.63 -4.68
CA GLY A 92 19.25 -10.76 -5.43
C GLY A 92 19.17 -11.66 -6.68
N ASP A 93 18.03 -12.35 -6.88
CA ASP A 93 17.74 -13.17 -8.06
C ASP A 93 16.45 -12.66 -8.74
N GLY A 94 16.52 -11.49 -9.35
CA GLY A 94 15.40 -10.82 -10.03
C GLY A 94 14.58 -9.88 -9.15
N LEU A 95 14.46 -10.15 -7.84
CA LEU A 95 13.82 -9.26 -6.89
C LEU A 95 14.87 -8.45 -6.11
N GLU A 96 14.71 -7.14 -6.07
CA GLU A 96 15.59 -6.22 -5.33
C GLU A 96 15.02 -5.87 -3.95
N GLU A 97 13.68 -5.75 -3.85
CA GLU A 97 13.01 -5.37 -2.62
C GLU A 97 11.72 -6.17 -2.40
N LEU A 98 11.65 -6.86 -1.25
CA LEU A 98 10.44 -7.42 -0.69
C LEU A 98 10.03 -6.57 0.51
N THR A 99 8.78 -6.08 0.53
CA THR A 99 8.26 -5.20 1.57
C THR A 99 6.80 -5.48 1.84
N MET A 100 6.26 -4.93 2.92
CA MET A 100 4.86 -5.11 3.34
C MET A 100 4.22 -3.78 3.71
N THR A 101 2.90 -3.67 3.54
CA THR A 101 2.06 -2.69 4.24
C THR A 101 1.19 -3.46 5.22
N THR A 102 1.22 -3.06 6.49
CA THR A 102 0.49 -3.68 7.60
C THR A 102 -0.16 -2.61 8.47
N ASN A 103 -1.21 -2.95 9.18
CA ASN A 103 -1.78 -2.10 10.23
C ASN A 103 -1.01 -2.21 11.57
N GLY A 104 -0.04 -3.13 11.66
CA GLY A 104 0.86 -3.28 12.80
C GLY A 104 0.32 -4.09 13.98
N THR A 105 -0.98 -4.42 14.03
CA THR A 105 -1.60 -5.11 15.19
C THR A 105 -0.97 -6.46 15.54
N ARG A 106 -0.43 -7.16 14.54
CA ARG A 106 0.21 -8.47 14.68
C ARG A 106 1.71 -8.44 14.43
N LEU A 107 2.28 -7.26 14.24
CA LEU A 107 3.66 -7.14 13.80
C LEU A 107 4.65 -7.64 14.85
N ALA A 108 4.31 -7.57 16.15
CA ALA A 108 5.14 -8.09 17.24
C ALA A 108 5.40 -9.61 17.10
N ASP A 109 4.40 -10.37 16.63
CA ASP A 109 4.51 -11.81 16.43
C ASP A 109 5.42 -12.20 15.24
N PHE A 110 5.66 -11.28 14.30
CA PHE A 110 6.24 -11.59 12.99
C PHE A 110 7.53 -10.83 12.65
N ALA A 111 7.91 -9.81 13.42
CA ALA A 111 8.96 -8.88 13.03
C ALA A 111 10.31 -9.57 12.75
N ASP A 112 10.74 -10.48 13.61
CA ASP A 112 12.00 -11.23 13.46
C ASP A 112 11.97 -12.13 12.22
N ASP A 113 10.88 -12.85 11.99
CA ASP A 113 10.72 -13.72 10.83
C ASP A 113 10.69 -12.94 9.51
N LEU A 114 10.02 -11.77 9.49
CA LEU A 114 10.03 -10.89 8.33
C LEU A 114 11.44 -10.40 8.00
N TYR A 115 12.22 -10.02 9.02
CA TYR A 115 13.62 -9.62 8.84
C TYR A 115 14.49 -10.79 8.39
N ALA A 116 14.34 -11.97 8.99
CA ALA A 116 15.06 -13.20 8.62
C ALA A 116 14.77 -13.63 7.18
N ALA A 117 13.52 -13.43 6.70
CA ALA A 117 13.14 -13.67 5.31
C ALA A 117 13.71 -12.65 4.30
N GLY A 118 14.47 -11.65 4.76
CA GLY A 118 15.12 -10.66 3.91
C GLY A 118 14.36 -9.35 3.73
N MET A 119 13.20 -9.15 4.36
CA MET A 119 12.60 -7.81 4.42
C MET A 119 13.52 -6.87 5.19
N ARG A 120 13.68 -5.65 4.67
CA ARG A 120 14.51 -4.62 5.31
C ARG A 120 13.71 -3.37 5.62
N ARG A 121 12.51 -3.26 5.06
CA ARG A 121 11.63 -2.13 5.25
C ARG A 121 10.16 -2.53 5.20
N ILE A 122 9.35 -1.93 6.07
CA ILE A 122 7.90 -2.09 6.09
C ILE A 122 7.21 -0.73 6.17
N ASN A 123 5.95 -0.69 5.72
CA ASN A 123 5.06 0.44 5.99
C ASN A 123 4.03 0.02 7.03
N VAL A 124 3.86 0.83 8.06
CA VAL A 124 2.83 0.62 9.08
C VAL A 124 1.82 1.76 8.99
N SER A 125 0.54 1.42 8.88
CA SER A 125 -0.56 2.40 8.85
C SER A 125 -0.89 2.82 10.28
N LEU A 126 -0.76 4.12 10.57
CA LEU A 126 -1.07 4.70 11.87
C LEU A 126 -1.50 6.16 11.69
N ASP A 127 -2.75 6.47 12.01
CA ASP A 127 -3.33 7.78 11.74
C ASP A 127 -3.31 8.70 12.96
N THR A 128 -3.12 8.17 14.18
CA THR A 128 -3.14 8.90 15.43
C THR A 128 -2.45 8.11 16.56
N LEU A 129 -1.94 8.82 17.56
CA LEU A 129 -1.44 8.27 18.82
C LEU A 129 -2.46 8.39 19.97
N ASP A 130 -3.58 9.07 19.74
CA ASP A 130 -4.68 9.12 20.68
C ASP A 130 -5.49 7.83 20.62
N ARG A 131 -5.60 7.12 21.76
CA ARG A 131 -6.26 5.80 21.83
C ARG A 131 -7.75 5.87 21.49
N GLY A 132 -8.43 6.91 21.98
CA GLY A 132 -9.88 7.07 21.72
C GLY A 132 -10.16 7.38 20.26
N MET A 133 -9.34 8.24 19.65
CA MET A 133 -9.42 8.52 18.21
C MET A 133 -9.04 7.29 17.38
N PHE A 134 -8.00 6.55 17.77
CA PHE A 134 -7.64 5.29 17.09
C PHE A 134 -8.79 4.29 17.11
N GLU A 135 -9.42 4.09 18.27
CA GLU A 135 -10.59 3.20 18.40
C GLU A 135 -11.75 3.69 17.54
N THR A 136 -12.01 4.97 17.51
CA THR A 136 -13.06 5.58 16.66
C THR A 136 -12.77 5.34 15.18
N LEU A 137 -11.55 5.61 14.71
CA LEU A 137 -11.16 5.47 13.32
C LEU A 137 -11.09 4.01 12.85
N SER A 138 -10.48 3.14 13.65
CA SER A 138 -10.25 1.73 13.33
C SER A 138 -11.37 0.80 13.76
N ARG A 139 -12.32 1.30 14.58
CA ARG A 139 -13.39 0.55 15.25
C ARG A 139 -12.88 -0.61 16.10
N ARG A 140 -11.66 -0.49 16.60
CA ARG A 140 -10.99 -1.48 17.47
C ARG A 140 -10.01 -0.77 18.39
N ASP A 141 -10.00 -1.17 19.64
CA ASP A 141 -9.04 -0.69 20.66
C ASP A 141 -7.72 -1.49 20.54
N SER A 142 -6.95 -1.22 19.50
CA SER A 142 -5.73 -1.98 19.19
C SER A 142 -4.47 -1.11 19.07
N LEU A 143 -4.53 0.16 19.50
CA LEU A 143 -3.34 1.03 19.47
C LEU A 143 -2.15 0.47 20.27
N PRO A 144 -2.34 -0.12 21.49
CA PRO A 144 -1.22 -0.70 22.22
C PRO A 144 -0.49 -1.79 21.44
N GLN A 145 -1.22 -2.68 20.73
CA GLN A 145 -0.66 -3.74 19.91
C GLN A 145 0.12 -3.18 18.72
N VAL A 146 -0.36 -2.10 18.09
CA VAL A 146 0.35 -1.42 17.00
C VAL A 146 1.67 -0.84 17.48
N LEU A 147 1.68 -0.16 18.65
CA LEU A 147 2.90 0.41 19.22
C LEU A 147 3.90 -0.68 19.65
N GLU A 148 3.43 -1.79 20.22
CA GLU A 148 4.25 -2.97 20.49
C GLU A 148 4.86 -3.55 19.20
N GLY A 149 4.05 -3.67 18.15
CA GLY A 149 4.50 -4.11 16.83
C GLY A 149 5.57 -3.20 16.23
N LEU A 150 5.45 -1.89 16.38
CA LEU A 150 6.46 -0.93 15.94
C LEU A 150 7.78 -1.08 16.71
N ALA A 151 7.70 -1.26 18.04
CA ALA A 151 8.86 -1.51 18.88
C ALA A 151 9.58 -2.81 18.48
N ALA A 152 8.82 -3.90 18.26
CA ALA A 152 9.36 -5.17 17.79
C ALA A 152 10.02 -5.04 16.40
N ALA A 153 9.40 -4.35 15.45
CA ALA A 153 9.96 -4.11 14.14
C ALA A 153 11.29 -3.35 14.19
N LYS A 154 11.36 -2.32 15.04
CA LYS A 154 12.60 -1.56 15.31
C LYS A 154 13.68 -2.44 15.92
N ALA A 155 13.33 -3.26 16.92
CA ALA A 155 14.24 -4.20 17.57
C ALA A 155 14.80 -5.26 16.61
N ALA A 156 13.95 -5.78 15.71
CA ALA A 156 14.34 -6.72 14.65
C ALA A 156 15.22 -6.08 13.55
N GLY A 157 15.40 -4.75 13.53
CA GLY A 157 16.20 -4.04 12.54
C GLY A 157 15.45 -3.66 11.26
N LEU A 158 14.12 -3.76 11.24
CA LEU A 158 13.29 -3.31 10.13
C LEU A 158 13.24 -1.77 10.10
N LYS A 159 13.48 -1.18 8.93
CA LYS A 159 13.21 0.24 8.71
C LYS A 159 11.71 0.45 8.59
N VAL A 160 11.15 1.20 9.51
CA VAL A 160 9.71 1.49 9.53
C VAL A 160 9.42 2.81 8.84
N LYS A 161 8.37 2.82 8.04
CA LYS A 161 7.75 4.04 7.54
C LYS A 161 6.29 4.07 7.96
N ILE A 162 5.92 5.08 8.70
CA ILE A 162 4.52 5.32 9.08
C ILE A 162 3.78 5.90 7.87
N ASN A 163 2.61 5.36 7.57
CA ASN A 163 1.66 5.91 6.60
C ASN A 163 0.45 6.43 7.37
N THR A 164 0.13 7.69 7.19
CA THR A 164 -0.98 8.38 7.86
C THR A 164 -1.91 8.98 6.81
N VAL A 165 -3.20 8.64 6.84
CA VAL A 165 -4.22 9.34 6.06
C VAL A 165 -4.56 10.63 6.80
N ALA A 166 -4.36 11.76 6.14
CA ALA A 166 -4.71 13.06 6.70
C ALA A 166 -6.22 13.32 6.51
N LEU A 167 -6.93 13.54 7.62
CA LEU A 167 -8.38 13.65 7.68
C LEU A 167 -8.78 14.96 8.36
N LYS A 168 -9.50 15.82 7.63
CA LYS A 168 -10.04 17.10 8.13
C LYS A 168 -10.99 16.87 9.29
N GLY A 169 -10.84 17.68 10.35
CA GLY A 169 -11.68 17.62 11.57
C GLY A 169 -11.49 16.35 12.39
N ILE A 170 -10.49 15.53 12.07
CA ILE A 170 -10.20 14.27 12.79
C ILE A 170 -8.78 14.32 13.35
N ASN A 171 -7.76 14.18 12.50
CA ASN A 171 -6.37 14.11 12.95
C ASN A 171 -5.49 15.27 12.44
N GLU A 172 -6.06 16.27 11.78
CA GLU A 172 -5.31 17.39 11.19
C GLU A 172 -4.45 18.14 12.23
N ASP A 173 -4.98 18.35 13.43
CA ASP A 173 -4.28 19.05 14.54
C ASP A 173 -3.18 18.18 15.18
N GLN A 174 -3.13 16.89 14.89
CA GLN A 174 -2.16 15.95 15.45
C GLN A 174 -0.97 15.69 14.53
N LEU A 175 -1.03 16.11 13.26
CA LEU A 175 -0.04 15.74 12.25
C LEU A 175 1.37 16.25 12.61
N SER A 176 1.51 17.46 13.14
CA SER A 176 2.79 18.01 13.60
C SER A 176 3.38 17.18 14.75
N GLY A 177 2.57 16.81 15.75
CA GLY A 177 2.97 15.95 16.85
C GLY A 177 3.34 14.52 16.41
N LEU A 178 2.61 13.98 15.41
CA LEU A 178 2.88 12.66 14.86
C LEU A 178 4.23 12.63 14.11
N ILE A 179 4.57 13.72 13.41
CA ILE A 179 5.88 13.88 12.76
C ILE A 179 7.00 13.85 13.81
N ALA A 180 6.86 14.68 14.87
CA ALA A 180 7.84 14.75 15.96
C ALA A 180 8.06 13.36 16.61
N TRP A 181 6.99 12.67 16.93
CA TRP A 181 7.04 11.34 17.50
C TRP A 181 7.69 10.32 16.56
N ALA A 182 7.23 10.23 15.31
CA ALA A 182 7.76 9.26 14.35
C ALA A 182 9.26 9.44 14.13
N HIS A 183 9.71 10.67 13.95
CA HIS A 183 11.13 10.98 13.80
C HIS A 183 11.94 10.72 15.07
N GLY A 184 11.36 10.99 16.26
CA GLY A 184 11.98 10.65 17.55
C GLY A 184 12.17 9.14 17.74
N GLU A 185 11.27 8.32 17.21
CA GLU A 185 11.41 6.87 17.14
C GLU A 185 12.36 6.38 16.04
N GLY A 186 12.82 7.26 15.14
CA GLY A 186 13.66 6.92 13.99
C GLY A 186 12.86 6.37 12.79
N PHE A 187 11.57 6.69 12.71
CA PHE A 187 10.69 6.29 11.62
C PHE A 187 10.54 7.44 10.60
N ASP A 188 10.52 7.12 9.31
CA ASP A 188 10.02 8.05 8.30
C ASP A 188 8.48 8.15 8.41
N LEU A 189 7.90 9.30 8.10
CA LEU A 189 6.45 9.46 8.05
C LEU A 189 5.99 9.88 6.65
N THR A 190 4.82 9.38 6.23
CA THR A 190 4.20 9.76 4.96
C THR A 190 2.73 10.09 5.18
N LEU A 191 2.34 11.33 4.86
CA LEU A 191 0.95 11.76 4.82
C LEU A 191 0.34 11.42 3.47
N ILE A 192 -0.92 11.01 3.48
CA ILE A 192 -1.65 10.52 2.31
C ILE A 192 -3.01 11.21 2.24
N GLU A 193 -3.36 11.79 1.09
CA GLU A 193 -4.72 12.27 0.83
C GLU A 193 -5.71 11.11 0.78
N VAL A 194 -6.88 11.27 1.40
CA VAL A 194 -7.98 10.31 1.27
C VAL A 194 -8.37 10.17 -0.20
N MET A 195 -8.72 8.96 -0.61
CA MET A 195 -9.06 8.67 -2.01
C MET A 195 -10.53 8.20 -2.11
N PRO A 196 -11.25 8.54 -3.21
CA PRO A 196 -12.66 8.20 -3.39
C PRO A 196 -12.86 6.74 -3.83
N LEU A 197 -12.46 5.78 -2.97
CA LEU A 197 -12.51 4.34 -3.22
C LEU A 197 -13.47 3.62 -2.27
N GLY A 198 -14.34 2.77 -2.82
CA GLY A 198 -15.32 1.98 -2.09
C GLY A 198 -16.40 2.82 -1.42
N GLU A 199 -17.44 2.19 -0.95
CA GLU A 199 -18.45 2.84 -0.10
C GLU A 199 -17.93 2.93 1.33
N VAL A 200 -18.10 4.09 1.96
CA VAL A 200 -17.77 4.36 3.37
C VAL A 200 -18.93 5.08 4.01
N GLU A 201 -19.00 5.07 5.33
CA GLU A 201 -19.99 5.84 6.07
C GLU A 201 -19.64 7.33 6.04
N GLY A 202 -20.64 8.17 5.82
CA GLY A 202 -20.46 9.63 5.72
C GLY A 202 -19.97 10.11 4.36
N ASP A 203 -19.79 11.41 4.25
CA ASP A 203 -19.35 12.07 3.03
C ASP A 203 -17.84 12.32 3.07
N ARG A 204 -17.12 11.87 2.04
CA ARG A 204 -15.66 12.03 1.97
C ARG A 204 -15.22 13.48 1.92
N ILE A 205 -16.03 14.37 1.38
CA ILE A 205 -15.69 15.80 1.29
C ILE A 205 -15.55 16.42 2.69
N ASP A 206 -16.28 15.90 3.69
CA ASP A 206 -16.23 16.40 5.06
C ASP A 206 -14.85 16.13 5.70
N HIS A 207 -14.18 15.05 5.28
CA HIS A 207 -12.88 14.64 5.80
C HIS A 207 -11.74 14.81 4.80
N TYR A 208 -12.01 15.33 3.61
CA TYR A 208 -10.97 15.59 2.64
C TYR A 208 -10.09 16.76 3.08
N LEU A 209 -8.80 16.50 3.18
CA LEU A 209 -7.78 17.45 3.56
C LEU A 209 -6.70 17.50 2.47
N PRO A 210 -6.66 18.56 1.63
CA PRO A 210 -5.63 18.72 0.62
C PRO A 210 -4.25 18.84 1.26
N LEU A 211 -3.31 17.96 0.89
CA LEU A 211 -1.97 17.97 1.51
C LEU A 211 -1.13 19.21 1.15
N ILE A 212 -1.52 19.97 0.15
CA ILE A 212 -0.88 21.27 -0.11
C ILE A 212 -1.17 22.24 1.04
N ALA A 213 -2.42 22.27 1.55
CA ALA A 213 -2.78 23.11 2.69
C ALA A 213 -2.14 22.61 4.00
N VAL A 214 -1.98 21.29 4.14
CA VAL A 214 -1.26 20.68 5.27
C VAL A 214 0.21 21.09 5.23
N GLN A 215 0.84 21.05 4.06
CA GLN A 215 2.24 21.48 3.91
C GLN A 215 2.42 22.93 4.35
N ASP A 216 1.56 23.86 3.89
CA ASP A 216 1.60 25.27 4.28
C ASP A 216 1.45 25.47 5.81
N THR A 217 0.66 24.59 6.46
CA THR A 217 0.50 24.63 7.92
C THR A 217 1.73 24.07 8.62
N LEU A 218 2.28 22.97 8.15
CA LEU A 218 3.47 22.34 8.73
C LEU A 218 4.71 23.22 8.59
N GLU A 219 4.82 24.03 7.53
CA GLU A 219 5.94 24.97 7.31
C GLU A 219 5.97 26.13 8.33
N ARG A 220 4.94 26.27 9.18
CA ARG A 220 4.96 27.18 10.33
C ARG A 220 5.76 26.63 11.51
N ASP A 221 5.77 25.31 11.66
CA ASP A 221 6.40 24.61 12.77
C ASP A 221 7.73 23.97 12.38
N TRP A 222 7.90 23.61 11.09
CA TRP A 222 8.98 22.78 10.57
C TRP A 222 9.64 23.41 9.34
N THR A 223 10.95 23.31 9.24
CA THR A 223 11.69 23.64 8.01
C THR A 223 11.72 22.43 7.09
N LEU A 224 10.86 22.44 6.06
CA LEU A 224 10.72 21.36 5.09
C LEU A 224 11.65 21.59 3.89
N VAL A 225 12.75 20.85 3.81
CA VAL A 225 13.72 20.93 2.71
C VAL A 225 13.39 19.88 1.66
N PRO A 226 13.11 20.23 0.38
CA PRO A 226 12.87 19.24 -0.67
C PRO A 226 14.00 18.22 -0.75
N SER A 227 13.65 16.90 -0.77
CA SER A 227 14.59 15.82 -0.73
C SER A 227 14.60 15.03 -2.05
N ASP A 228 15.78 14.65 -2.52
CA ASP A 228 15.95 13.76 -3.68
C ASP A 228 15.68 12.29 -3.36
N HIS A 229 15.33 11.97 -2.11
CA HIS A 229 15.01 10.61 -1.70
C HIS A 229 13.89 10.02 -2.57
N ARG A 230 14.06 8.76 -2.98
CA ARG A 230 13.06 8.00 -3.74
C ARG A 230 12.85 6.64 -3.07
N SER A 231 11.62 6.34 -2.70
CA SER A 231 11.26 5.03 -2.14
C SER A 231 10.71 4.06 -3.19
N GLY A 232 10.76 4.43 -4.48
CA GLY A 232 10.10 3.70 -5.56
C GLY A 232 8.57 3.75 -5.52
N GLY A 233 8.00 4.55 -4.61
CA GLY A 233 6.57 4.86 -4.48
C GLY A 233 6.23 6.26 -5.00
N PRO A 234 4.98 6.74 -4.76
CA PRO A 234 4.51 8.04 -5.27
C PRO A 234 4.83 9.23 -4.38
N ALA A 235 5.40 9.02 -3.19
CA ALA A 235 5.65 10.09 -2.25
C ALA A 235 6.72 11.06 -2.76
N ARG A 236 6.45 12.35 -2.64
CA ARG A 236 7.45 13.41 -2.65
C ARG A 236 7.99 13.56 -1.23
N TYR A 237 9.29 13.68 -1.09
CA TYR A 237 9.92 13.72 0.23
C TYR A 237 10.50 15.09 0.54
N PHE A 238 10.48 15.39 1.84
CA PHE A 238 11.12 16.53 2.46
C PHE A 238 11.96 16.02 3.63
N ASP A 239 13.16 16.53 3.78
CA ASP A 239 13.95 16.38 4.98
C ASP A 239 13.51 17.47 5.97
N VAL A 240 13.20 17.08 7.22
CA VAL A 240 12.74 17.99 8.28
C VAL A 240 13.97 18.41 9.09
N ALA A 241 14.38 19.66 8.95
CA ALA A 241 15.67 20.14 9.47
C ALA A 241 15.80 19.96 11.00
N GLU A 242 14.73 20.19 11.75
CA GLU A 242 14.71 20.14 13.22
C GLU A 242 14.87 18.72 13.75
N THR A 243 14.47 17.71 13.00
CA THR A 243 14.49 16.32 13.45
C THR A 243 15.49 15.44 12.71
N GLY A 244 15.94 15.87 11.53
CA GLY A 244 16.75 15.06 10.62
C GLY A 244 15.99 13.87 10.00
N GLY A 245 14.69 13.74 10.26
CA GLY A 245 13.82 12.72 9.71
C GLY A 245 13.21 13.12 8.37
N ARG A 246 12.46 12.20 7.73
CA ARG A 246 11.84 12.45 6.43
C ARG A 246 10.32 12.43 6.49
N LEU A 247 9.73 13.47 5.89
CA LEU A 247 8.30 13.57 5.63
C LEU A 247 8.02 13.30 4.14
N GLY A 248 7.15 12.34 3.85
CA GLY A 248 6.64 12.08 2.51
C GLY A 248 5.21 12.61 2.34
N LEU A 249 4.88 13.12 1.16
CA LEU A 249 3.52 13.52 0.80
C LEU A 249 3.05 12.70 -0.40
N ILE A 250 1.90 12.02 -0.27
CA ILE A 250 1.21 11.31 -1.36
C ILE A 250 -0.07 12.06 -1.69
N THR A 251 -0.06 12.77 -2.80
CA THR A 251 -1.04 13.76 -3.24
C THR A 251 -1.75 13.32 -4.53
N PRO A 252 -2.57 12.26 -4.54
CA PRO A 252 -3.21 11.78 -5.75
C PRO A 252 -4.18 12.80 -6.37
N LEU A 253 -4.82 13.64 -5.55
CA LEU A 253 -5.80 14.62 -6.01
C LEU A 253 -5.16 15.98 -6.32
N THR A 254 -4.33 16.50 -5.41
CA THR A 254 -3.78 17.86 -5.56
C THR A 254 -2.54 17.94 -6.45
N ASN A 255 -1.74 16.88 -6.54
CA ASN A 255 -0.56 16.83 -7.40
C ASN A 255 -0.29 15.39 -7.82
N ASN A 256 -0.93 14.96 -8.90
CA ASN A 256 -0.84 13.57 -9.32
C ASN A 256 0.57 13.20 -9.83
N PHE A 257 0.90 11.92 -9.68
CA PHE A 257 2.20 11.34 -10.00
C PHE A 257 2.11 10.29 -11.11
N CYS A 258 1.08 10.36 -11.96
CA CYS A 258 0.76 9.33 -12.94
C CYS A 258 1.80 9.22 -14.05
N ALA A 259 2.44 10.32 -14.46
CA ALA A 259 3.46 10.32 -15.51
C ALA A 259 4.64 9.38 -15.20
N GLY A 260 5.06 9.29 -13.93
CA GLY A 260 6.13 8.39 -13.46
C GLY A 260 5.64 7.07 -12.86
N CYS A 261 4.38 6.67 -13.08
CA CYS A 261 3.78 5.52 -12.39
C CYS A 261 4.35 4.20 -12.92
N ASN A 262 5.16 3.54 -12.09
CA ASN A 262 5.77 2.23 -12.35
C ASN A 262 5.02 1.05 -11.69
N ARG A 263 3.75 1.23 -11.28
CA ARG A 263 3.05 0.28 -10.38
C ARG A 263 1.87 -0.38 -11.05
N ILE A 264 1.63 -1.62 -10.63
CA ILE A 264 0.41 -2.41 -10.86
C ILE A 264 -0.02 -3.08 -9.56
N ARG A 265 -1.26 -3.55 -9.52
CA ARG A 265 -1.86 -4.17 -8.34
C ARG A 265 -2.56 -5.46 -8.71
N VAL A 266 -2.41 -6.48 -7.87
CA VAL A 266 -3.17 -7.72 -7.98
C VAL A 266 -3.93 -7.95 -6.70
N THR A 267 -5.21 -8.28 -6.82
CA THR A 267 -6.08 -8.62 -5.69
C THR A 267 -5.83 -10.05 -5.21
N ALA A 268 -6.31 -10.36 -4.02
CA ALA A 268 -6.27 -11.73 -3.48
C ALA A 268 -7.03 -12.76 -4.34
N THR A 269 -7.89 -12.31 -5.26
CA THR A 269 -8.61 -13.16 -6.22
C THR A 269 -7.89 -13.33 -7.56
N GLY A 270 -6.71 -12.71 -7.73
CA GLY A 270 -5.95 -12.77 -8.98
C GLY A 270 -6.40 -11.78 -10.05
N GLN A 271 -7.20 -10.77 -9.71
CA GLN A 271 -7.54 -9.69 -10.64
C GLN A 271 -6.41 -8.66 -10.65
N LEU A 272 -5.79 -8.44 -11.81
CA LEU A 272 -4.79 -7.41 -12.01
C LEU A 272 -5.47 -6.09 -12.40
N TYR A 273 -5.24 -5.05 -11.61
CA TYR A 273 -5.58 -3.67 -11.94
C TYR A 273 -4.32 -2.90 -12.35
N ALA A 274 -4.30 -2.43 -13.58
CA ALA A 274 -3.17 -1.67 -14.10
C ALA A 274 -3.06 -0.25 -13.50
N CYS A 275 -4.19 0.29 -13.00
CA CYS A 275 -4.27 1.56 -12.26
C CYS A 275 -5.13 1.41 -11.01
N LEU A 276 -4.80 2.12 -9.91
CA LEU A 276 -5.64 2.16 -8.72
C LEU A 276 -6.98 2.83 -9.01
N GLY A 277 -6.99 3.86 -9.83
CA GLY A 277 -8.17 4.63 -10.21
C GLY A 277 -8.82 4.18 -11.52
N GLY A 278 -8.60 2.93 -11.96
CA GLY A 278 -9.24 2.35 -13.14
C GLY A 278 -10.05 1.10 -12.79
N GLU A 279 -11.07 0.82 -13.61
CA GLU A 279 -11.89 -0.39 -13.51
C GLU A 279 -11.35 -1.52 -14.42
N GLU A 280 -10.50 -1.17 -15.39
CA GLU A 280 -9.90 -2.12 -16.31
C GLU A 280 -9.05 -3.12 -15.55
N ARG A 281 -9.34 -4.39 -15.78
CA ARG A 281 -8.70 -5.50 -15.08
C ARG A 281 -8.43 -6.68 -16.01
N VAL A 282 -7.50 -7.51 -15.61
CA VAL A 282 -7.17 -8.78 -16.27
C VAL A 282 -7.25 -9.90 -15.25
N ASP A 283 -7.90 -11.00 -15.60
CA ASP A 283 -8.01 -12.18 -14.74
C ASP A 283 -6.76 -13.07 -14.86
N LEU A 284 -5.86 -12.93 -13.89
CA LEU A 284 -4.66 -13.76 -13.80
C LEU A 284 -4.93 -15.14 -13.21
N ARG A 285 -6.01 -15.30 -12.42
CA ARG A 285 -6.38 -16.61 -11.86
C ARG A 285 -6.75 -17.59 -12.97
N ALA A 286 -7.51 -17.14 -13.95
CA ALA A 286 -7.84 -17.97 -15.11
C ALA A 286 -6.58 -18.40 -15.89
N ALA A 287 -5.61 -17.48 -16.03
CA ALA A 287 -4.33 -17.78 -16.67
C ALA A 287 -3.52 -18.83 -15.88
N LEU A 288 -3.40 -18.68 -14.54
CA LEU A 288 -2.68 -19.62 -13.67
C LEU A 288 -3.28 -21.03 -13.65
N ARG A 289 -4.60 -21.14 -13.79
CA ARG A 289 -5.33 -22.42 -13.74
C ARG A 289 -5.56 -23.05 -15.12
N SER A 290 -4.93 -22.52 -16.16
CA SER A 290 -4.98 -23.07 -17.52
C SER A 290 -3.99 -24.20 -17.73
N ASP A 291 -4.10 -24.89 -18.87
CA ASP A 291 -3.16 -25.97 -19.26
C ASP A 291 -1.74 -25.45 -19.57
N GLU A 292 -1.60 -24.14 -19.84
CA GLU A 292 -0.31 -23.49 -20.16
C GLU A 292 -0.11 -22.21 -19.31
N PRO A 293 0.02 -22.35 -17.97
CA PRO A 293 -0.07 -21.24 -17.03
C PRO A 293 1.00 -20.14 -17.28
N GLU A 294 2.25 -20.51 -17.58
CA GLU A 294 3.34 -19.53 -17.81
C GLU A 294 3.07 -18.70 -19.06
N ARG A 295 2.67 -19.33 -20.18
CA ARG A 295 2.36 -18.63 -21.43
C ARG A 295 1.13 -17.74 -21.26
N ARG A 296 0.05 -18.26 -20.68
CA ARG A 296 -1.18 -17.50 -20.45
C ARG A 296 -0.98 -16.34 -19.48
N LEU A 297 -0.19 -16.52 -18.44
CA LEU A 297 0.18 -15.43 -17.54
C LEU A 297 0.95 -14.34 -18.28
N SER A 298 1.92 -14.70 -19.11
CA SER A 298 2.68 -13.74 -19.91
C SER A 298 1.77 -12.94 -20.87
N GLU A 299 0.86 -13.60 -21.59
CA GLU A 299 -0.13 -12.94 -22.48
C GLU A 299 -1.06 -12.00 -21.71
N ALA A 300 -1.49 -12.41 -20.50
CA ALA A 300 -2.34 -11.60 -19.62
C ALA A 300 -1.60 -10.35 -19.14
N LEU A 301 -0.31 -10.46 -18.81
CA LEU A 301 0.53 -9.32 -18.43
C LEU A 301 0.71 -8.33 -19.59
N ASP A 302 0.91 -8.81 -20.82
CA ASP A 302 0.99 -7.94 -22.00
C ASP A 302 -0.36 -7.23 -22.25
N THR A 303 -1.48 -7.91 -22.01
CA THR A 303 -2.80 -7.29 -22.08
C THR A 303 -2.96 -6.20 -21.03
N ALA A 304 -2.51 -6.43 -19.79
CA ALA A 304 -2.55 -5.43 -18.73
C ALA A 304 -1.73 -4.18 -19.09
N MET A 305 -0.61 -4.32 -19.79
CA MET A 305 0.18 -3.17 -20.24
C MET A 305 -0.53 -2.36 -21.32
N ARG A 306 -1.26 -3.01 -22.22
CA ARG A 306 -2.04 -2.32 -23.26
C ARG A 306 -3.24 -1.54 -22.72
N ILE A 307 -3.85 -1.98 -21.61
CA ILE A 307 -5.03 -1.31 -21.01
C ILE A 307 -4.66 -0.32 -19.91
N LYS A 308 -3.37 -0.22 -19.52
CA LYS A 308 -2.95 0.70 -18.45
C LYS A 308 -3.21 2.14 -18.87
N PRO A 309 -4.06 2.91 -18.13
CA PRO A 309 -4.37 4.28 -18.49
C PRO A 309 -3.17 5.21 -18.23
N GLU A 310 -3.18 6.35 -18.92
CA GLU A 310 -2.18 7.40 -18.69
C GLU A 310 -2.23 7.91 -17.26
N ARG A 311 -3.45 8.22 -16.79
CA ARG A 311 -3.70 8.75 -15.44
C ARG A 311 -5.05 8.29 -14.90
N HIS A 312 -5.24 8.43 -13.59
CA HIS A 312 -6.56 8.32 -12.96
C HIS A 312 -7.32 9.65 -13.01
N HIS A 313 -8.63 9.57 -12.73
CA HIS A 313 -9.54 10.70 -12.69
C HIS A 313 -10.21 10.84 -11.31
N PHE A 314 -9.43 10.68 -10.24
CA PHE A 314 -9.95 10.89 -8.89
C PHE A 314 -10.30 12.36 -8.69
N ALA A 315 -11.49 12.60 -8.15
CA ALA A 315 -11.97 13.89 -7.69
C ALA A 315 -12.82 13.70 -6.42
N ILE A 316 -12.81 14.69 -5.54
CA ILE A 316 -13.70 14.82 -4.39
C ILE A 316 -14.16 16.28 -4.41
N ASP A 317 -15.20 16.57 -5.20
CA ASP A 317 -15.59 17.94 -5.52
C ASP A 317 -16.93 18.33 -4.89
N GLU A 318 -17.85 17.36 -4.70
CA GLU A 318 -19.22 17.63 -4.30
C GLU A 318 -19.67 16.72 -3.15
N ARG A 319 -20.64 17.21 -2.34
CA ARG A 319 -21.33 16.42 -1.33
C ARG A 319 -22.21 15.36 -1.98
N GLY A 320 -22.27 14.19 -1.35
CA GLY A 320 -23.06 13.06 -1.86
C GLY A 320 -22.51 12.43 -3.13
N GLN A 321 -21.27 12.79 -3.52
CA GLN A 321 -20.60 12.19 -4.67
C GLN A 321 -20.37 10.70 -4.42
N SER A 322 -20.82 9.87 -5.35
CA SER A 322 -20.53 8.43 -5.33
C SER A 322 -19.01 8.21 -5.39
N PRO A 323 -18.49 7.13 -4.77
CA PRO A 323 -17.08 6.81 -4.89
C PRO A 323 -16.70 6.67 -6.37
N ALA A 324 -15.51 7.17 -6.74
CA ALA A 324 -15.01 7.04 -8.11
C ALA A 324 -14.90 5.57 -8.55
N LEU A 325 -14.75 4.66 -7.59
CA LEU A 325 -14.73 3.22 -7.80
C LEU A 325 -15.48 2.53 -6.65
N ALA A 326 -16.36 1.58 -6.99
CA ALA A 326 -17.05 0.75 -5.99
C ALA A 326 -16.10 -0.15 -5.17
N ARG A 327 -14.92 -0.40 -5.70
CA ARG A 327 -13.89 -1.25 -5.10
C ARG A 327 -13.29 -0.63 -3.85
N HIS A 328 -13.32 -1.34 -2.73
CA HIS A 328 -12.66 -0.93 -1.49
C HIS A 328 -11.12 -1.01 -1.58
N MET A 329 -10.44 -0.14 -0.82
CA MET A 329 -8.99 -0.12 -0.74
C MET A 329 -8.41 -1.46 -0.25
N SER A 330 -9.09 -2.14 0.67
CA SER A 330 -8.69 -3.45 1.19
C SER A 330 -8.57 -4.56 0.13
N MET A 331 -9.21 -4.42 -1.02
CA MET A 331 -9.11 -5.40 -2.12
C MET A 331 -7.80 -5.28 -2.90
N THR A 332 -7.31 -4.06 -3.11
CA THR A 332 -6.12 -3.77 -3.93
C THR A 332 -4.91 -3.38 -3.09
N GLY A 333 -5.08 -3.33 -1.79
CA GLY A 333 -4.08 -2.96 -0.82
C GLY A 333 -3.80 -1.45 -0.77
N GLY A 334 -3.82 -0.89 0.42
CA GLY A 334 -3.52 0.52 0.71
C GLY A 334 -2.04 0.82 0.75
#